data_d510077e6159043d3252e4ec5afd3c2b
#
_entry.id   d510077e6159043d3252e4ec5afd3c2b
#
_cell.length_a   1.000
_cell.length_b   1.000
_cell.length_c   1.000
_cell.angle_alpha   90.00
_cell.angle_beta   90.00
_cell.angle_gamma   90.00
#
_symmetry.space_group_name_H-M   'P 1'
#
loop_
_entity.id
_entity.type
_entity.pdbx_description
1 polymer ?
#
loop_
_entity_poly.entity_id
_entity_poly.type
_entity_poly.pdbx_seq_one_letter_code
_entity_poly.pdbx_strand_id
1 'polypeptide(L)' 'MAISKDMIIADLIALDPNYAAILMASGMGCVGCPSSQGESIEQAAYVHGMDLDELLGRLNEYAQTKEA' A
#
# COMPACT_ATOMS: atom_id res chain seq x y z
N MET A 1 7.25 5.02 -11.77
CA MET A 1 5.82 4.73 -11.70
C MET A 1 5.24 5.32 -10.42
N ALA A 2 4.11 6.01 -10.53
CA ALA A 2 3.47 6.60 -9.36
C ALA A 2 2.43 5.65 -8.79
N ILE A 3 2.44 5.51 -7.48
CA ILE A 3 1.44 4.71 -6.76
C ILE A 3 0.25 5.62 -6.48
N SER A 4 -0.95 5.22 -6.91
CA SER A 4 -2.15 6.01 -6.72
C SER A 4 -3.06 5.39 -5.66
N LYS A 5 -3.93 6.21 -5.09
CA LYS A 5 -4.87 5.77 -4.05
C LYS A 5 -5.87 4.73 -4.56
N ASP A 6 -6.09 4.68 -5.87
CA ASP A 6 -7.07 3.77 -6.47
C ASP A 6 -6.52 2.37 -6.74
N MET A 7 -5.23 2.18 -6.57
CA MET A 7 -4.62 0.86 -6.78
C MET A 7 -5.13 -0.12 -5.73
N ILE A 8 -5.38 -1.35 -6.17
CA ILE A 8 -5.82 -2.43 -5.28
C ILE A 8 -4.60 -3.01 -4.55
N ILE A 9 -4.76 -3.32 -3.28
CA ILE A 9 -3.67 -3.84 -2.45
C ILE A 9 -3.03 -5.09 -3.07
N ALA A 10 -3.83 -6.03 -3.59
CA ALA A 10 -3.29 -7.23 -4.22
C ALA A 10 -2.40 -6.89 -5.42
N ASP A 11 -2.82 -5.91 -6.22
CA ASP A 11 -2.03 -5.49 -7.38
C ASP A 11 -0.73 -4.83 -6.96
N LEU A 12 -0.78 -4.03 -5.90
CA LEU A 12 0.41 -3.37 -5.36
C LEU A 12 1.44 -4.39 -4.89
N ILE A 13 1.00 -5.39 -4.14
CA ILE A 13 1.87 -6.44 -3.62
C ILE A 13 2.43 -7.28 -4.76
N ALA A 14 1.65 -7.49 -5.82
CA ALA A 14 2.10 -8.23 -7.00
C ALA A 14 3.24 -7.52 -7.73
N LEU A 15 3.31 -6.19 -7.65
CA LEU A 15 4.42 -5.44 -8.23
C LEU A 15 5.74 -5.72 -7.51
N ASP A 16 5.67 -5.76 -6.18
CA ASP A 16 6.85 -6.03 -5.35
C ASP A 16 6.37 -6.39 -3.93
N PRO A 17 6.78 -7.56 -3.39
CA PRO A 17 6.38 -7.97 -2.04
C PRO A 17 6.80 -6.98 -0.95
N ASN A 18 7.79 -6.14 -1.19
CA ASN A 18 8.23 -5.15 -0.21
C ASN A 18 7.16 -4.09 0.08
N TYR A 19 6.21 -3.89 -0.84
CA TYR A 19 5.09 -3.01 -0.56
C TYR A 19 4.23 -3.54 0.60
N ALA A 20 4.14 -4.87 0.75
CA ALA A 20 3.43 -5.46 1.88
C ALA A 20 4.09 -5.04 3.20
N ALA A 21 5.42 -5.06 3.26
CA ALA A 21 6.14 -4.65 4.47
C ALA A 21 5.89 -3.18 4.79
N ILE A 22 5.82 -2.32 3.78
CA ILE A 22 5.54 -0.90 3.97
C ILE A 22 4.13 -0.70 4.52
N LEU A 23 3.16 -1.41 3.96
CA LEU A 23 1.78 -1.34 4.42
C LEU A 23 1.65 -1.79 5.87
N MET A 24 2.31 -2.88 6.23
CA MET A 24 2.28 -3.39 7.60
C MET A 24 2.94 -2.42 8.58
N ALA A 25 4.06 -1.84 8.19
CA ALA A 25 4.77 -0.85 9.01
C ALA A 25 3.96 0.43 9.18
N SER A 26 3.06 0.72 8.24
CA SER A 26 2.22 1.93 8.27
C SER A 26 0.94 1.74 9.08
N GLY A 27 0.62 0.52 9.49
CA GLY A 27 -0.54 0.28 10.34
C GLY A 27 -1.47 -0.83 9.90
N MET A 28 -1.27 -1.45 8.74
CA MET A 28 -2.07 -2.60 8.35
C MET A 28 -1.60 -3.83 9.12
N GLY A 29 -2.52 -4.46 9.84
CA GLY A 29 -2.16 -5.61 10.65
C GLY A 29 -1.88 -6.88 9.83
N CYS A 30 -2.57 -7.05 8.72
CA CYS A 30 -2.42 -8.23 7.89
C CYS A 30 -2.77 -7.90 6.45
N VAL A 31 -1.80 -8.02 5.55
CA VAL A 31 -2.00 -7.77 4.13
C VAL A 31 -2.25 -9.06 3.34
N GLY A 32 -2.16 -10.20 4.01
CA GLY A 32 -2.40 -11.50 3.38
C GLY A 32 -3.86 -11.94 3.39
N CYS A 33 -4.74 -11.23 4.10
CA CYS A 33 -6.16 -11.56 4.15
C CYS A 33 -6.84 -11.22 2.82
N PRO A 34 -7.71 -12.10 2.29
CA PRO A 34 -8.44 -11.79 1.05
C PRO A 34 -9.22 -10.48 1.13
N SER A 35 -9.78 -10.15 2.29
CA SER A 35 -10.51 -8.89 2.49
C SER A 35 -9.62 -7.68 2.24
N SER A 36 -8.42 -7.69 2.83
CA SER A 36 -7.47 -6.58 2.68
C SER A 36 -6.97 -6.46 1.24
N GLN A 37 -6.72 -7.59 0.60
CA GLN A 37 -6.20 -7.59 -0.77
C GLN A 37 -7.19 -7.03 -1.78
N GLY A 38 -8.48 -7.14 -1.51
CA GLY A 38 -9.52 -6.60 -2.39
C GLY A 38 -9.77 -5.11 -2.23
N GLU A 39 -9.18 -4.47 -1.21
CA GLU A 39 -9.36 -3.05 -0.97
C GLU A 39 -8.40 -2.22 -1.80
N SER A 40 -8.83 -0.98 -2.13
CA SER A 40 -7.90 0.01 -2.68
C SER A 40 -7.04 0.56 -1.56
N ILE A 41 -5.93 1.23 -1.91
CA ILE A 41 -5.07 1.87 -0.92
C ILE A 41 -5.87 2.87 -0.09
N GLU A 42 -6.75 3.66 -0.74
CA GLU A 42 -7.60 4.62 -0.05
C GLU A 42 -8.53 3.93 0.94
N GLN A 43 -9.18 2.86 0.52
CA GLN A 43 -10.07 2.10 1.39
C GLN A 43 -9.32 1.49 2.58
N ALA A 44 -8.16 0.93 2.32
CA ALA A 44 -7.34 0.35 3.37
C ALA A 44 -6.92 1.40 4.40
N ALA A 45 -6.52 2.58 3.93
CA ALA A 45 -6.15 3.67 4.83
C ALA A 45 -7.32 4.06 5.72
N TYR A 46 -8.51 4.15 5.15
CA TYR A 46 -9.71 4.51 5.89
C TYR A 46 -10.08 3.44 6.93
N VAL A 47 -10.09 2.18 6.51
CA VAL A 47 -10.50 1.06 7.37
C VAL A 47 -9.52 0.87 8.54
N HIS A 48 -8.24 1.04 8.28
CA HIS A 48 -7.19 0.78 9.28
C HIS A 48 -6.73 2.05 10.00
N GLY A 49 -7.40 3.18 9.78
CA GLY A 49 -7.07 4.42 10.49
C GLY A 49 -5.73 5.03 10.12
N MET A 50 -5.25 4.79 8.91
CA MET A 50 -3.99 5.32 8.43
C MET A 50 -4.20 6.66 7.71
N ASP A 51 -3.15 7.49 7.71
CA ASP A 51 -3.14 8.73 6.93
C ASP A 51 -2.83 8.37 5.47
N LEU A 52 -3.78 8.64 4.56
CA LEU A 52 -3.63 8.29 3.15
C LEU A 52 -2.44 9.00 2.50
N ASP A 53 -2.28 10.29 2.75
CA ASP A 53 -1.20 11.06 2.13
C ASP A 53 0.17 10.57 2.59
N GLU A 54 0.30 10.27 3.87
CA GLU A 54 1.54 9.72 4.41
C GLU A 54 1.83 8.34 3.83
N LEU A 55 0.80 7.49 3.74
CA LEU A 55 0.96 6.15 3.17
C LEU A 55 1.40 6.23 1.71
N LEU A 56 0.72 7.05 0.91
CA LEU A 56 1.09 7.23 -0.49
C LEU A 56 2.51 7.77 -0.63
N GLY A 57 2.90 8.69 0.25
CA GLY A 57 4.25 9.22 0.26
C GLY A 57 5.30 8.15 0.45
N ARG A 58 5.08 7.25 1.40
CA ARG A 58 6.00 6.14 1.66
C ARG A 58 6.07 5.16 0.50
N LEU A 59 4.92 4.83 -0.07
CA LEU A 59 4.86 3.90 -1.21
C LEU A 59 5.56 4.49 -2.43
N ASN A 60 5.31 5.77 -2.71
CA ASN A 60 5.93 6.44 -3.86
C ASN A 60 7.43 6.64 -3.66
N GLU A 61 7.87 6.91 -2.45
CA GLU A 61 9.29 7.02 -2.15
C GLU A 61 10.01 5.71 -2.47
N TYR A 62 9.43 4.59 -2.07
CA TYR A 62 10.00 3.29 -2.39
C TYR A 62 9.97 3.03 -3.89
N ALA A 63 8.87 3.36 -4.57
CA ALA A 63 8.75 3.17 -6.00
C ALA A 63 9.82 3.96 -6.76
N GLN A 64 10.10 5.19 -6.35
CA GLN A 64 11.14 6.02 -6.94
C GLN A 64 12.52 5.40 -6.75
N THR A 65 12.78 4.82 -5.58
CA THR A 65 14.03 4.15 -5.28
C THR A 65 14.26 2.98 -6.23
N LYS A 66 13.20 2.22 -6.52
CA LYS A 66 13.30 1.09 -7.46
C LYS A 66 13.61 1.52 -8.87
N GLU A 67 13.13 2.68 -9.28
CA GLU A 67 13.30 3.19 -10.63
C GLU A 67 14.66 3.88 -10.83
N ALA A 68 15.32 4.21 -9.75
CA ALA A 68 16.65 4.83 -9.78
C ALA A 68 17.78 3.81 -10.04
#